data_1c9028bb084fbaf039534baaa00e32a8
#
_entry.id   1c9028bb084fbaf039534baaa00e32a8
#
_cell.length_a   1.000
_cell.length_b   1.000
_cell.length_c   1.000
_cell.angle_alpha   90.00
_cell.angle_beta   90.00
_cell.angle_gamma   90.00
#
_symmetry.space_group_name_H-M   'P 1'
#
loop_
_entity.id
_entity.type
_entity.pdbx_description
1 polymer ?
#
loop_
_entity_poly.entity_id
_entity_poly.type
_entity_poly.pdbx_seq_one_letter_code
_entity_poly.pdbx_strand_id
1 'polypeptide(L)'
;MPGVPEYLRLAEENNGIGSVAGDTVLITVPPESLRSIAGKMFNEFKAVFRTCAGVDERPLNNHFSIIHLFTDDKAGLYIAVKSYLQPEHPVAPSISDIVPAADWCELEAWDLLGIEFEGRVLRRLVLPDWWPQGVHPLRKDFKYDEKPPVAIARSEKLGLREEAGTVPLGPYHPALHEPEYFELYVKGERVVDVKYRGFNVHRGIEKLAESRMNYQQVNFLAERICGICGFEHSTCYALAVEKAAGIEVPERAQYIRSIVLELERIHSHLLWLGVAFHLLGYDAGFMHMWRIREKAMILAEMLTGSRKTYGINLVGGVRRDVSEEKKSRVLSELRELESDFKKVVEIALSTPHVKKRLTGTGVLPREDAWRLGVEGPVARASGIDRDARRDLPYAAYKHASFKVPVYTEGDNMARALVRVMEVYESISIIEQLLDKLPKGPLMAERVEIPPGRVGVQVVEAPRGGDIHFVMTGDGRPYRWRVRAPTYANIPALKVMLRDQYLADAPVTLASIDPCFSCTDRVVLVRENGVAERFTLGVGL
;
A
#
# COMPACT_ATOMS: atom_id res chain seq x y z
N MET A 1 -3.93 4.03 27.73
CA MET A 1 -3.70 3.44 26.40
C MET A 1 -3.31 2.00 26.62
N PRO A 2 -3.78 1.07 25.79
CA PRO A 2 -3.35 -0.31 25.93
C PRO A 2 -1.85 -0.42 25.66
N GLY A 3 -1.20 -1.33 26.38
CA GLY A 3 0.19 -1.73 26.15
C GLY A 3 0.27 -3.23 25.96
N VAL A 4 1.47 -3.78 25.90
CA VAL A 4 1.66 -5.25 25.76
C VAL A 4 0.82 -6.06 26.77
N PRO A 5 0.74 -5.70 28.08
CA PRO A 5 -0.05 -6.48 29.04
C PRO A 5 -1.55 -6.53 28.71
N GLU A 6 -2.13 -5.44 28.23
CA GLU A 6 -3.56 -5.38 27.88
C GLU A 6 -3.87 -6.25 26.67
N TYR A 7 -2.98 -6.30 25.67
CA TYR A 7 -3.13 -7.18 24.50
C TYR A 7 -2.99 -8.66 24.88
N LEU A 8 -2.08 -9.01 25.78
CA LEU A 8 -1.95 -10.38 26.30
C LEU A 8 -3.17 -10.80 27.11
N ARG A 9 -3.70 -9.92 27.97
CA ARG A 9 -4.95 -10.16 28.71
C ARG A 9 -6.13 -10.33 27.74
N LEU A 10 -6.21 -9.52 26.68
CA LEU A 10 -7.25 -9.67 25.67
C LEU A 10 -7.21 -11.05 25.01
N ALA A 11 -6.03 -11.62 24.78
CA ALA A 11 -5.89 -12.98 24.28
C ALA A 11 -6.47 -14.00 25.28
N GLU A 12 -6.10 -13.92 26.56
CA GLU A 12 -6.57 -14.82 27.63
C GLU A 12 -8.10 -14.75 27.80
N GLU A 13 -8.68 -13.55 27.84
CA GLU A 13 -10.14 -13.32 27.93
C GLU A 13 -10.92 -13.94 26.77
N ASN A 14 -10.26 -14.21 25.65
CA ASN A 14 -10.85 -14.80 24.44
C ASN A 14 -10.34 -16.23 24.16
N ASN A 15 -9.97 -16.97 25.22
CA ASN A 15 -9.50 -18.36 25.16
C ASN A 15 -8.26 -18.53 24.25
N GLY A 16 -7.43 -17.53 24.17
CA GLY A 16 -6.26 -17.52 23.31
C GLY A 16 -4.94 -17.53 24.08
N ILE A 17 -3.88 -17.57 23.29
CA ILE A 17 -2.50 -17.50 23.76
C ILE A 17 -1.85 -16.27 23.14
N GLY A 18 -1.22 -15.45 23.98
CA GLY A 18 -0.44 -14.29 23.55
C GLY A 18 1.06 -14.53 23.72
N SER A 19 1.85 -13.98 22.82
CA SER A 19 3.31 -13.94 22.92
C SER A 19 3.84 -12.64 22.33
N VAL A 20 5.09 -12.29 22.65
CA VAL A 20 5.72 -11.04 22.19
C VAL A 20 7.03 -11.35 21.49
N ALA A 21 7.23 -10.77 20.32
CA ALA A 21 8.46 -10.84 19.54
C ALA A 21 8.88 -9.42 19.13
N GLY A 22 9.82 -8.83 19.86
CA GLY A 22 10.22 -7.43 19.66
C GLY A 22 9.05 -6.47 19.92
N ASP A 23 8.67 -5.70 18.90
CA ASP A 23 7.54 -4.77 18.90
C ASP A 23 6.20 -5.41 18.43
N THR A 24 6.19 -6.72 18.21
CA THR A 24 5.03 -7.44 17.67
C THR A 24 4.40 -8.34 18.74
N VAL A 25 3.12 -8.12 19.02
CA VAL A 25 2.28 -8.97 19.86
C VAL A 25 1.58 -9.98 18.95
N LEU A 26 1.82 -11.27 19.20
CA LEU A 26 1.17 -12.38 18.50
C LEU A 26 0.08 -12.95 19.38
N ILE A 27 -1.15 -12.94 18.90
CA ILE A 27 -2.33 -13.44 19.59
C ILE A 27 -2.90 -14.59 18.76
N THR A 28 -3.00 -15.78 19.32
CA THR A 28 -3.66 -16.93 18.68
C THR A 28 -4.93 -17.25 19.43
N VAL A 29 -6.07 -17.24 18.72
CA VAL A 29 -7.40 -17.46 19.32
C VAL A 29 -8.23 -18.40 18.45
N PRO A 30 -9.26 -19.06 19.04
CA PRO A 30 -10.24 -19.80 18.24
C PRO A 30 -11.04 -18.85 17.34
N PRO A 31 -11.51 -19.32 16.15
CA PRO A 31 -12.17 -18.47 15.16
C PRO A 31 -13.37 -17.68 15.69
N GLU A 32 -14.17 -18.27 16.55
CA GLU A 32 -15.35 -17.64 17.17
C GLU A 32 -15.02 -16.39 17.99
N SER A 33 -13.80 -16.25 18.48
CA SER A 33 -13.33 -15.09 19.26
C SER A 33 -12.90 -13.90 18.38
N LEU A 34 -12.72 -14.09 17.07
CA LEU A 34 -12.18 -13.05 16.17
C LEU A 34 -13.02 -11.77 16.18
N ARG A 35 -14.35 -11.89 16.16
CA ARG A 35 -15.25 -10.72 16.16
C ARG A 35 -15.16 -9.93 17.47
N SER A 36 -15.11 -10.60 18.61
CA SER A 36 -14.95 -9.97 19.92
C SER A 36 -13.66 -9.16 20.00
N ILE A 37 -12.54 -9.78 19.60
CA ILE A 37 -11.22 -9.14 19.61
C ILE A 37 -11.18 -7.96 18.63
N ALA A 38 -11.64 -8.15 17.39
CA ALA A 38 -11.66 -7.08 16.40
C ALA A 38 -12.51 -5.88 16.87
N GLY A 39 -13.65 -6.16 17.51
CA GLY A 39 -14.51 -5.13 18.11
C GLY A 39 -13.80 -4.32 19.19
N LYS A 40 -13.15 -4.99 20.13
CA LYS A 40 -12.38 -4.32 21.20
C LYS A 40 -11.20 -3.52 20.63
N MET A 41 -10.43 -4.10 19.73
CA MET A 41 -9.29 -3.43 19.11
C MET A 41 -9.70 -2.17 18.35
N PHE A 42 -10.71 -2.27 17.49
CA PHE A 42 -11.13 -1.17 16.62
C PHE A 42 -11.92 -0.09 17.38
N ASN A 43 -12.90 -0.51 18.19
CA ASN A 43 -13.83 0.42 18.84
C ASN A 43 -13.30 0.99 20.16
N GLU A 44 -12.61 0.19 20.98
CA GLU A 44 -12.16 0.61 22.31
C GLU A 44 -10.69 1.06 22.30
N PHE A 45 -9.78 0.22 21.80
CA PHE A 45 -8.35 0.51 21.81
C PHE A 45 -7.95 1.49 20.69
N LYS A 46 -8.82 1.69 19.68
CA LYS A 46 -8.54 2.51 18.50
C LYS A 46 -7.28 2.05 17.76
N ALA A 47 -7.01 0.74 17.79
CA ALA A 47 -5.97 0.13 16.99
C ALA A 47 -6.30 0.25 15.49
N VAL A 48 -5.29 0.53 14.69
CA VAL A 48 -5.45 0.71 13.25
C VAL A 48 -5.42 -0.64 12.56
N PHE A 49 -6.49 -1.00 11.87
CA PHE A 49 -6.48 -2.19 11.03
C PHE A 49 -5.63 -1.96 9.78
N ARG A 50 -4.69 -2.85 9.53
CA ARG A 50 -3.77 -2.73 8.38
C ARG A 50 -4.14 -3.66 7.24
N THR A 51 -4.36 -4.95 7.50
CA THR A 51 -4.76 -5.96 6.50
C THR A 51 -5.08 -7.28 7.16
N CYS A 52 -5.54 -8.26 6.37
CA CYS A 52 -5.47 -9.65 6.78
C CYS A 52 -4.59 -10.47 5.83
N ALA A 53 -4.03 -11.55 6.34
CA ALA A 53 -3.23 -12.52 5.59
C ALA A 53 -3.78 -13.93 5.80
N GLY A 54 -4.33 -14.52 4.75
CA GLY A 54 -4.59 -15.96 4.73
C GLY A 54 -3.29 -16.73 4.50
N VAL A 55 -3.12 -17.85 5.16
CA VAL A 55 -1.96 -18.75 5.01
C VAL A 55 -2.42 -20.19 4.88
N ASP A 56 -1.91 -20.88 3.88
CA ASP A 56 -2.06 -22.33 3.74
C ASP A 56 -0.94 -23.02 4.53
N GLU A 57 -1.22 -23.41 5.76
CA GLU A 57 -0.31 -24.12 6.65
C GLU A 57 -0.53 -25.65 6.64
N ARG A 58 -1.34 -26.19 5.71
CA ARG A 58 -1.57 -27.65 5.61
C ARG A 58 -0.28 -28.47 5.54
N PRO A 59 0.77 -28.05 4.80
CA PRO A 59 2.05 -28.76 4.81
C PRO A 59 2.81 -28.71 6.14
N LEU A 60 2.51 -27.79 7.03
CA LEU A 60 3.20 -27.59 8.31
C LEU A 60 2.47 -28.24 9.49
N ASN A 61 1.16 -28.03 9.59
CA ASN A 61 0.36 -28.42 10.75
C ASN A 61 -1.07 -28.88 10.40
N ASN A 62 -1.35 -29.11 9.12
CA ASN A 62 -2.66 -29.51 8.59
C ASN A 62 -3.80 -28.52 8.84
N HIS A 63 -3.52 -27.21 8.82
CA HIS A 63 -4.53 -26.16 8.96
C HIS A 63 -4.39 -25.10 7.87
N PHE A 64 -5.45 -24.34 7.64
CA PHE A 64 -5.34 -22.96 7.16
C PHE A 64 -5.25 -22.01 8.36
N SER A 65 -4.80 -20.79 8.13
CA SER A 65 -4.93 -19.73 9.12
C SER A 65 -5.31 -18.41 8.48
N ILE A 66 -6.03 -17.60 9.25
CA ILE A 66 -6.27 -16.19 8.96
C ILE A 66 -5.59 -15.34 10.02
N ILE A 67 -4.85 -14.32 9.60
CA ILE A 67 -4.11 -13.42 10.48
C ILE A 67 -4.60 -12.00 10.20
N HIS A 68 -5.24 -11.37 11.18
CA HIS A 68 -5.62 -9.97 11.12
C HIS A 68 -4.53 -9.12 11.73
N LEU A 69 -4.04 -8.14 10.98
CA LEU A 69 -2.92 -7.27 11.36
C LEU A 69 -3.44 -5.89 11.74
N PHE A 70 -3.15 -5.51 12.97
CA PHE A 70 -3.41 -4.18 13.51
C PHE A 70 -2.10 -3.53 13.96
N THR A 71 -2.14 -2.22 14.16
CA THR A 71 -1.09 -1.49 14.86
C THR A 71 -1.70 -0.59 15.94
N ASP A 72 -1.02 -0.49 17.06
CA ASP A 72 -1.23 0.58 18.03
C ASP A 72 -0.15 1.64 17.76
N ASP A 73 -0.53 2.63 16.94
CA ASP A 73 0.40 3.68 16.49
C ASP A 73 0.89 4.57 17.66
N LYS A 74 0.17 4.60 18.79
CA LYS A 74 0.56 5.37 19.97
C LYS A 74 1.54 4.62 20.86
N ALA A 75 1.40 3.30 20.92
CA ALA A 75 2.29 2.43 21.68
C ALA A 75 3.49 1.94 20.83
N GLY A 76 3.48 2.19 19.52
CA GLY A 76 4.51 1.69 18.61
C GLY A 76 4.48 0.17 18.43
N LEU A 77 3.31 -0.47 18.51
CA LEU A 77 3.17 -1.92 18.52
C LEU A 77 2.47 -2.44 17.26
N TYR A 78 2.93 -3.59 16.79
CA TYR A 78 2.23 -4.42 15.82
C TYR A 78 1.45 -5.52 16.54
N ILE A 79 0.22 -5.78 16.14
CA ILE A 79 -0.62 -6.80 16.74
C ILE A 79 -1.11 -7.74 15.64
N ALA A 80 -0.73 -9.01 15.69
CA ALA A 80 -1.15 -10.05 14.78
C ALA A 80 -2.12 -11.02 15.50
N VAL A 81 -3.38 -11.01 15.09
CA VAL A 81 -4.42 -11.91 15.62
C VAL A 81 -4.61 -13.05 14.65
N LYS A 82 -4.20 -14.24 15.06
CA LYS A 82 -4.22 -15.47 14.27
C LYS A 82 -5.32 -16.42 14.73
N SER A 83 -6.03 -17.04 13.79
CA SER A 83 -6.89 -18.19 14.04
C SER A 83 -6.58 -19.32 13.08
N TYR A 84 -6.53 -20.56 13.59
CA TYR A 84 -6.42 -21.76 12.79
C TYR A 84 -7.79 -22.20 12.30
N LEU A 85 -7.86 -22.64 11.05
CA LEU A 85 -9.09 -23.06 10.37
C LEU A 85 -8.94 -24.51 9.87
N GLN A 86 -10.07 -25.21 9.78
CA GLN A 86 -10.09 -26.60 9.34
C GLN A 86 -9.58 -26.75 7.90
N PRO A 87 -8.80 -27.79 7.60
CA PRO A 87 -8.17 -27.94 6.29
C PRO A 87 -9.16 -28.29 5.16
N GLU A 88 -10.23 -29.01 5.46
CA GLU A 88 -11.25 -29.42 4.49
C GLU A 88 -12.22 -28.30 4.16
N HIS A 89 -12.57 -27.47 5.14
CA HIS A 89 -13.51 -26.37 5.00
C HIS A 89 -13.05 -25.18 5.85
N PRO A 90 -12.13 -24.35 5.33
CA PRO A 90 -11.57 -23.23 6.09
C PRO A 90 -12.59 -22.07 6.16
N VAL A 91 -13.27 -21.94 7.28
CA VAL A 91 -14.27 -20.91 7.53
C VAL A 91 -13.87 -20.05 8.72
N ALA A 92 -14.02 -18.73 8.58
CA ALA A 92 -13.84 -17.77 9.65
C ALA A 92 -15.06 -16.82 9.74
N PRO A 93 -15.39 -16.28 10.91
CA PRO A 93 -16.40 -15.23 10.98
C PRO A 93 -15.84 -13.94 10.34
N SER A 94 -16.65 -13.26 9.52
CA SER A 94 -16.28 -11.94 8.96
C SER A 94 -16.23 -10.90 10.06
N ILE A 95 -15.24 -9.99 9.95
CA ILE A 95 -15.16 -8.79 10.79
C ILE A 95 -15.47 -7.51 10.03
N SER A 96 -15.83 -7.60 8.74
CA SER A 96 -15.97 -6.44 7.85
C SER A 96 -17.13 -5.50 8.19
N ASP A 97 -18.14 -5.96 8.91
CA ASP A 97 -19.21 -5.13 9.46
C ASP A 97 -18.77 -4.32 10.70
N ILE A 98 -17.79 -4.81 11.46
CA ILE A 98 -17.19 -4.13 12.61
C ILE A 98 -16.04 -3.22 12.15
N VAL A 99 -15.20 -3.74 11.24
CA VAL A 99 -14.01 -3.10 10.69
C VAL A 99 -14.16 -3.03 9.16
N PRO A 100 -14.81 -2.00 8.59
CA PRO A 100 -15.08 -1.93 7.15
C PRO A 100 -13.83 -2.01 6.28
N ALA A 101 -12.67 -1.59 6.79
CA ALA A 101 -11.37 -1.74 6.13
C ALA A 101 -10.97 -3.21 5.87
N ALA A 102 -11.60 -4.19 6.52
CA ALA A 102 -11.34 -5.61 6.32
C ALA A 102 -12.07 -6.19 5.08
N ASP A 103 -13.02 -5.46 4.48
CA ASP A 103 -13.86 -5.97 3.40
C ASP A 103 -13.05 -6.60 2.26
N TRP A 104 -12.10 -5.88 1.71
CA TRP A 104 -11.34 -6.35 0.55
C TRP A 104 -10.37 -7.48 0.89
N CYS A 105 -9.68 -7.42 2.03
CA CYS A 105 -8.70 -8.45 2.36
C CYS A 105 -9.35 -9.80 2.70
N GLU A 106 -10.56 -9.81 3.25
CA GLU A 106 -11.35 -11.04 3.41
C GLU A 106 -11.76 -11.62 2.05
N LEU A 107 -12.26 -10.77 1.12
CA LEU A 107 -12.57 -11.20 -0.25
C LEU A 107 -11.33 -11.75 -0.97
N GLU A 108 -10.18 -11.14 -0.78
CA GLU A 108 -8.92 -11.61 -1.36
C GLU A 108 -8.49 -12.95 -0.76
N ALA A 109 -8.63 -13.14 0.56
CA ALA A 109 -8.32 -14.42 1.22
C ALA A 109 -9.25 -15.54 0.73
N TRP A 110 -10.53 -15.24 0.52
CA TRP A 110 -11.46 -16.18 -0.11
C TRP A 110 -11.06 -16.49 -1.55
N ASP A 111 -10.83 -15.46 -2.35
CA ASP A 111 -10.56 -15.60 -3.77
C ASP A 111 -9.28 -16.41 -4.05
N LEU A 112 -8.19 -16.09 -3.32
CA LEU A 112 -6.86 -16.65 -3.57
C LEU A 112 -6.55 -17.94 -2.78
N LEU A 113 -7.22 -18.19 -1.65
CA LEU A 113 -6.97 -19.33 -0.76
C LEU A 113 -8.20 -20.20 -0.51
N GLY A 114 -9.41 -19.68 -0.79
CA GLY A 114 -10.66 -20.38 -0.51
C GLY A 114 -11.03 -20.38 0.97
N ILE A 115 -10.57 -19.38 1.74
CA ILE A 115 -11.03 -19.17 3.12
C ILE A 115 -12.39 -18.48 3.06
N GLU A 116 -13.44 -19.15 3.50
CA GLU A 116 -14.79 -18.61 3.52
C GLU A 116 -15.00 -17.73 4.75
N PHE A 117 -15.89 -16.73 4.61
CA PHE A 117 -16.21 -15.81 5.70
C PHE A 117 -17.71 -15.81 5.95
N GLU A 118 -18.13 -16.22 7.15
CA GLU A 118 -19.52 -16.18 7.57
C GLU A 118 -19.99 -14.75 7.81
N GLY A 119 -21.29 -14.51 7.55
CA GLY A 119 -21.94 -13.22 7.79
C GLY A 119 -21.73 -12.18 6.70
N ARG A 120 -21.18 -12.57 5.53
CA ARG A 120 -21.02 -11.68 4.38
C ARG A 120 -21.27 -12.36 3.04
N VAL A 121 -21.51 -11.53 2.02
CA VAL A 121 -21.60 -12.01 0.63
C VAL A 121 -20.18 -12.11 0.05
N LEU A 122 -19.82 -13.30 -0.43
CA LEU A 122 -18.55 -13.55 -1.11
C LEU A 122 -18.71 -13.23 -2.60
N ARG A 123 -17.76 -12.50 -3.15
CA ARG A 123 -17.71 -12.11 -4.56
C ARG A 123 -16.26 -12.03 -5.03
N ARG A 124 -16.03 -12.28 -6.31
CA ARG A 124 -14.72 -12.12 -6.93
C ARG A 124 -14.19 -10.71 -6.72
N LEU A 125 -12.93 -10.61 -6.34
CA LEU A 125 -12.22 -9.34 -6.20
C LEU A 125 -10.97 -9.30 -7.10
N VAL A 126 -10.11 -10.31 -6.97
CA VAL A 126 -8.77 -10.36 -7.59
C VAL A 126 -8.79 -11.21 -8.85
N LEU A 127 -9.34 -12.41 -8.77
CA LEU A 127 -9.37 -13.34 -9.90
C LEU A 127 -10.43 -12.90 -10.92
N PRO A 128 -10.14 -13.06 -12.22
CA PRO A 128 -11.10 -12.71 -13.27
C PRO A 128 -12.34 -13.61 -13.23
N ASP A 129 -13.46 -13.13 -13.77
CA ASP A 129 -14.76 -13.83 -13.75
C ASP A 129 -14.69 -15.22 -14.42
N TRP A 130 -13.81 -15.40 -15.40
CA TRP A 130 -13.58 -16.70 -16.08
C TRP A 130 -12.72 -17.70 -15.30
N TRP A 131 -12.16 -17.29 -14.15
CA TRP A 131 -11.36 -18.21 -13.34
C TRP A 131 -12.24 -19.31 -12.74
N PRO A 132 -11.82 -20.61 -12.82
CA PRO A 132 -12.63 -21.73 -12.33
C PRO A 132 -12.98 -21.57 -10.84
N GLN A 133 -14.20 -21.97 -10.48
CA GLN A 133 -14.57 -22.05 -9.07
C GLN A 133 -13.78 -23.14 -8.37
N GLY A 134 -13.43 -22.94 -7.10
CA GLY A 134 -12.69 -23.90 -6.28
C GLY A 134 -11.18 -24.00 -6.59
N VAL A 135 -10.68 -23.26 -7.59
CA VAL A 135 -9.24 -23.14 -7.86
C VAL A 135 -8.69 -21.89 -7.19
N HIS A 136 -7.75 -22.07 -6.27
CA HIS A 136 -7.20 -21.00 -5.45
C HIS A 136 -5.67 -20.92 -5.58
N PRO A 137 -5.13 -19.92 -6.31
CA PRO A 137 -3.73 -19.94 -6.76
C PRO A 137 -2.69 -19.74 -5.65
N LEU A 138 -3.05 -19.23 -4.47
CA LEU A 138 -2.12 -19.11 -3.35
C LEU A 138 -2.04 -20.38 -2.47
N ARG A 139 -2.88 -21.38 -2.69
CA ARG A 139 -2.74 -22.68 -2.02
C ARG A 139 -1.41 -23.33 -2.37
N LYS A 140 -0.81 -24.08 -1.44
CA LYS A 140 0.50 -24.71 -1.62
C LYS A 140 0.49 -25.86 -2.65
N ASP A 141 -0.64 -26.51 -2.84
CA ASP A 141 -0.87 -27.54 -3.85
C ASP A 141 -1.05 -26.99 -5.28
N PHE A 142 -1.36 -25.69 -5.47
CA PHE A 142 -1.40 -25.06 -6.79
C PHE A 142 0.01 -24.69 -7.25
N LYS A 143 0.42 -25.13 -8.44
CA LYS A 143 1.74 -24.83 -8.99
C LYS A 143 1.74 -23.43 -9.63
N TYR A 144 2.85 -22.69 -9.50
CA TYR A 144 2.96 -21.32 -10.01
C TYR A 144 2.85 -21.22 -11.56
N ASP A 145 3.20 -22.31 -12.28
CA ASP A 145 3.14 -22.47 -13.73
C ASP A 145 1.88 -23.23 -14.20
N GLU A 146 0.97 -23.55 -13.28
CA GLU A 146 -0.27 -24.22 -13.59
C GLU A 146 -1.24 -23.29 -14.31
N LYS A 147 -1.83 -23.79 -15.39
CA LYS A 147 -2.84 -23.07 -16.17
C LYS A 147 -4.21 -23.71 -15.89
N PRO A 148 -5.07 -23.03 -15.13
CA PRO A 148 -6.43 -23.53 -14.93
C PRO A 148 -7.21 -23.48 -16.26
N PRO A 149 -8.14 -24.42 -16.48
CA PRO A 149 -9.01 -24.37 -17.64
C PRO A 149 -9.82 -23.08 -17.63
N VAL A 150 -9.95 -22.44 -18.79
CA VAL A 150 -10.79 -21.22 -18.93
C VAL A 150 -12.24 -21.63 -18.80
N ALA A 151 -12.91 -21.18 -17.74
CA ALA A 151 -14.35 -21.33 -17.61
C ALA A 151 -15.03 -20.29 -18.52
N ILE A 152 -16.11 -20.69 -19.21
CA ILE A 152 -16.94 -19.72 -19.95
C ILE A 152 -17.64 -18.85 -18.91
N ALA A 153 -17.16 -17.64 -18.71
CA ALA A 153 -17.82 -16.68 -17.85
C ALA A 153 -19.20 -16.35 -18.44
N ARG A 154 -20.27 -16.66 -17.74
CA ARG A 154 -21.53 -15.94 -17.96
C ARG A 154 -21.30 -14.55 -17.40
N SER A 155 -21.18 -13.55 -18.29
CA SER A 155 -21.16 -12.17 -17.86
C SER A 155 -22.47 -11.95 -17.08
N GLU A 156 -22.38 -11.80 -15.78
CA GLU A 156 -23.49 -11.23 -15.04
C GLU A 156 -23.68 -9.83 -15.63
N LYS A 157 -24.81 -9.63 -16.31
CA LYS A 157 -25.27 -8.29 -16.67
C LYS A 157 -25.37 -7.56 -15.35
N LEU A 158 -24.42 -6.67 -15.10
CA LEU A 158 -24.42 -5.78 -13.98
C LEU A 158 -25.76 -5.05 -14.01
N GLY A 159 -26.63 -5.31 -13.01
CA GLY A 159 -27.96 -4.75 -12.95
C GLY A 159 -27.88 -3.23 -13.09
N LEU A 160 -28.28 -2.73 -14.24
CA LEU A 160 -28.44 -1.30 -14.49
C LEU A 160 -29.51 -0.83 -13.48
N ARG A 161 -29.18 0.19 -12.69
CA ARG A 161 -30.24 0.95 -12.00
C ARG A 161 -31.03 1.66 -13.09
N GLU A 162 -32.26 1.26 -13.33
CA GLU A 162 -33.11 1.70 -14.45
C GLU A 162 -33.26 3.23 -14.58
N GLU A 163 -32.88 4.00 -13.57
CA GLU A 163 -33.04 5.47 -13.52
C GLU A 163 -31.74 6.29 -13.64
N ALA A 164 -30.57 5.67 -13.73
CA ALA A 164 -29.31 6.38 -13.78
C ALA A 164 -28.54 6.10 -15.08
N GLY A 165 -28.03 7.15 -15.71
CA GLY A 165 -27.07 6.99 -16.80
C GLY A 165 -25.75 6.39 -16.29
N THR A 166 -25.06 5.62 -17.12
CA THR A 166 -23.78 5.00 -16.78
C THR A 166 -22.67 5.62 -17.62
N VAL A 167 -21.59 6.09 -16.96
CA VAL A 167 -20.40 6.63 -17.62
C VAL A 167 -19.20 5.77 -17.27
N PRO A 168 -18.60 5.04 -18.24
CA PRO A 168 -17.40 4.26 -18.01
C PRO A 168 -16.16 5.15 -17.96
N LEU A 169 -15.26 4.88 -17.01
CA LEU A 169 -13.92 5.44 -16.90
C LEU A 169 -12.91 4.29 -16.92
N GLY A 170 -12.21 4.14 -18.02
CA GLY A 170 -11.28 3.03 -18.22
C GLY A 170 -11.84 1.91 -19.13
N PRO A 171 -11.11 0.78 -19.28
CA PRO A 171 -9.80 0.50 -18.65
C PRO A 171 -8.65 1.42 -19.11
N TYR A 172 -8.78 2.07 -20.26
CA TYR A 172 -7.81 3.05 -20.75
C TYR A 172 -8.46 4.44 -20.76
N HIS A 173 -7.99 5.32 -19.88
CA HIS A 173 -8.50 6.69 -19.77
C HIS A 173 -7.37 7.64 -19.40
N PRO A 174 -7.31 8.88 -19.95
CA PRO A 174 -6.23 9.84 -19.65
C PRO A 174 -6.06 10.21 -18.17
N ALA A 175 -7.13 10.11 -17.37
CA ALA A 175 -7.07 10.34 -15.93
C ALA A 175 -6.53 9.16 -15.12
N LEU A 176 -6.31 8.00 -15.76
CA LEU A 176 -5.79 6.79 -15.13
C LEU A 176 -4.39 6.51 -15.69
N HIS A 177 -3.42 6.37 -14.79
CA HIS A 177 -2.03 6.08 -15.18
C HIS A 177 -1.81 4.62 -15.58
N GLU A 178 -2.71 3.73 -15.16
CA GLU A 178 -2.65 2.29 -15.34
C GLU A 178 -4.06 1.77 -15.65
N PRO A 179 -4.21 0.60 -16.32
CA PRO A 179 -5.51 0.06 -16.72
C PRO A 179 -6.40 -0.31 -15.55
N GLU A 180 -7.43 0.47 -15.32
CA GLU A 180 -8.46 0.24 -14.30
C GLU A 180 -9.83 0.67 -14.79
N TYR A 181 -10.89 0.14 -14.21
CA TYR A 181 -12.25 0.41 -14.65
C TYR A 181 -13.13 0.90 -13.50
N PHE A 182 -13.69 2.09 -13.72
CA PHE A 182 -14.73 2.67 -12.87
C PHE A 182 -16.01 2.85 -13.68
N GLU A 183 -17.11 2.48 -13.10
CA GLU A 183 -18.43 2.70 -13.65
C GLU A 183 -19.13 3.73 -12.78
N LEU A 184 -19.33 4.94 -13.33
CA LEU A 184 -19.97 6.04 -12.64
C LEU A 184 -21.46 6.03 -13.00
N TYR A 185 -22.32 5.91 -12.00
CA TYR A 185 -23.75 6.06 -12.16
C TYR A 185 -24.11 7.51 -11.96
N VAL A 186 -24.81 8.12 -12.96
CA VAL A 186 -25.07 9.56 -12.98
C VAL A 186 -26.55 9.85 -13.11
N LYS A 187 -27.02 10.90 -12.41
CA LYS A 187 -28.35 11.49 -12.59
C LYS A 187 -28.15 12.96 -12.96
N GLY A 188 -28.44 13.28 -14.23
CA GLY A 188 -28.01 14.56 -14.81
C GLY A 188 -26.47 14.65 -14.82
N GLU A 189 -25.93 15.73 -14.25
CA GLU A 189 -24.48 15.98 -14.16
C GLU A 189 -23.86 15.48 -12.84
N ARG A 190 -24.66 14.82 -11.97
CA ARG A 190 -24.17 14.37 -10.67
C ARG A 190 -23.96 12.88 -10.59
N VAL A 191 -22.84 12.47 -9.99
CA VAL A 191 -22.52 11.08 -9.68
C VAL A 191 -23.34 10.64 -8.46
N VAL A 192 -24.11 9.58 -8.62
CA VAL A 192 -24.96 9.02 -7.54
C VAL A 192 -24.36 7.74 -6.92
N ASP A 193 -23.56 6.99 -7.68
CA ASP A 193 -22.85 5.81 -7.18
C ASP A 193 -21.62 5.52 -8.05
N VAL A 194 -20.70 4.73 -7.53
CA VAL A 194 -19.47 4.32 -8.22
C VAL A 194 -19.26 2.83 -8.00
N LYS A 195 -18.97 2.12 -9.08
CA LYS A 195 -18.52 0.74 -9.04
C LYS A 195 -17.09 0.65 -9.55
N TYR A 196 -16.26 -0.09 -8.85
CA TYR A 196 -14.87 -0.34 -9.20
C TYR A 196 -14.67 -1.80 -9.64
N ARG A 197 -13.94 -1.99 -10.72
CA ARG A 197 -13.41 -3.28 -11.19
C ARG A 197 -11.92 -3.11 -11.39
N GLY A 198 -11.16 -3.63 -10.45
CA GLY A 198 -9.71 -3.54 -10.44
C GLY A 198 -9.03 -4.86 -10.79
N PHE A 199 -7.75 -4.90 -10.44
CA PHE A 199 -6.87 -6.07 -10.55
C PHE A 199 -6.55 -6.49 -11.99
N ASN A 200 -6.70 -5.56 -12.96
CA ASN A 200 -6.38 -5.79 -14.37
C ASN A 200 -4.87 -5.97 -14.65
N VAL A 201 -4.02 -5.47 -13.75
CA VAL A 201 -2.56 -5.56 -13.82
C VAL A 201 -1.96 -6.47 -12.74
N HIS A 202 -2.76 -7.34 -12.14
CA HIS A 202 -2.34 -8.30 -11.13
C HIS A 202 -1.30 -9.30 -11.70
N ARG A 203 -0.16 -9.55 -11.01
CA ARG A 203 1.02 -10.25 -11.56
C ARG A 203 1.50 -11.46 -10.75
N GLY A 204 0.77 -11.95 -9.74
CA GLY A 204 1.11 -13.14 -8.94
C GLY A 204 2.43 -13.11 -8.19
N ILE A 205 2.91 -11.93 -7.83
CA ILE A 205 4.23 -11.76 -7.21
C ILE A 205 4.37 -12.52 -5.88
N GLU A 206 3.29 -12.60 -5.08
CA GLU A 206 3.30 -13.34 -3.81
C GLU A 206 3.53 -14.84 -4.09
N LYS A 207 2.80 -15.43 -5.03
CA LYS A 207 2.97 -16.82 -5.43
C LYS A 207 4.35 -17.11 -6.01
N LEU A 208 4.87 -16.22 -6.86
CA LEU A 208 6.20 -16.34 -7.44
C LEU A 208 7.29 -16.31 -6.36
N ALA A 209 7.19 -15.38 -5.40
CA ALA A 209 8.12 -15.28 -4.27
C ALA A 209 8.13 -16.56 -3.43
N GLU A 210 6.95 -17.07 -3.08
CA GLU A 210 6.79 -18.29 -2.26
C GLU A 210 7.23 -19.57 -2.96
N SER A 211 7.27 -19.59 -4.31
CA SER A 211 7.52 -20.79 -5.09
C SER A 211 8.97 -20.92 -5.58
N ARG A 212 9.63 -19.82 -5.97
CA ARG A 212 10.89 -19.88 -6.71
C ARG A 212 12.02 -18.96 -6.26
N MET A 213 11.74 -17.92 -5.49
CA MET A 213 12.70 -16.86 -5.23
C MET A 213 13.27 -16.97 -3.83
N ASN A 214 14.60 -16.85 -3.69
CA ASN A 214 15.23 -16.66 -2.39
C ASN A 214 14.95 -15.23 -1.85
N TYR A 215 15.26 -14.99 -0.58
CA TYR A 215 14.95 -13.72 0.09
C TYR A 215 15.51 -12.47 -0.62
N GLN A 216 16.73 -12.55 -1.17
CA GLN A 216 17.31 -11.42 -1.91
C GLN A 216 16.63 -11.21 -3.27
N GLN A 217 16.26 -12.27 -3.96
CA GLN A 217 15.51 -12.16 -5.22
C GLN A 217 14.11 -11.58 -5.00
N VAL A 218 13.44 -11.95 -3.89
CA VAL A 218 12.15 -11.35 -3.52
C VAL A 218 12.30 -9.86 -3.23
N ASN A 219 13.42 -9.42 -2.65
CA ASN A 219 13.67 -8.00 -2.44
C ASN A 219 13.69 -7.21 -3.77
N PHE A 220 14.34 -7.75 -4.80
CA PHE A 220 14.29 -7.17 -6.14
C PHE A 220 12.92 -7.29 -6.83
N LEU A 221 12.15 -8.33 -6.53
CA LEU A 221 10.78 -8.46 -6.99
C LEU A 221 9.90 -7.38 -6.34
N ALA A 222 10.07 -7.10 -5.04
CA ALA A 222 9.34 -6.08 -4.32
C ALA A 222 9.50 -4.68 -4.97
N GLU A 223 10.70 -4.32 -5.43
CA GLU A 223 10.91 -3.09 -6.20
C GLU A 223 10.05 -3.01 -7.48
N ARG A 224 9.69 -4.16 -8.08
CA ARG A 224 8.90 -4.22 -9.34
C ARG A 224 7.40 -4.25 -9.10
N ILE A 225 6.96 -4.18 -7.86
CA ILE A 225 5.53 -3.96 -7.55
C ILE A 225 5.09 -2.63 -8.15
N CYS A 226 5.94 -1.59 -8.03
CA CYS A 226 5.62 -0.24 -8.43
C CYS A 226 6.74 0.42 -9.24
N GLY A 227 6.36 1.14 -10.30
CA GLY A 227 7.29 1.98 -11.06
C GLY A 227 7.57 3.36 -10.43
N ILE A 228 6.93 3.69 -9.29
CA ILE A 228 7.04 5.00 -8.62
C ILE A 228 7.64 4.82 -7.21
N CYS A 229 7.05 3.94 -6.37
CA CYS A 229 7.45 3.69 -4.98
C CYS A 229 8.10 2.31 -4.78
N GLY A 230 8.93 1.88 -5.71
CA GLY A 230 9.53 0.53 -5.67
C GLY A 230 10.54 0.35 -4.54
N PHE A 231 11.28 1.39 -4.19
CA PHE A 231 12.25 1.31 -3.10
C PHE A 231 11.57 1.16 -1.73
N GLU A 232 10.39 1.76 -1.56
CA GLU A 232 9.59 1.59 -0.33
C GLU A 232 9.13 0.16 -0.15
N HIS A 233 8.59 -0.47 -1.21
CA HIS A 233 8.22 -1.88 -1.16
C HIS A 233 9.40 -2.78 -0.82
N SER A 234 10.58 -2.55 -1.43
CA SER A 234 11.78 -3.34 -1.10
C SER A 234 12.27 -3.07 0.32
N THR A 235 12.17 -1.83 0.80
CA THR A 235 12.52 -1.50 2.18
C THR A 235 11.56 -2.13 3.17
N CYS A 236 10.26 -2.06 2.92
CA CYS A 236 9.24 -2.68 3.75
C CYS A 236 9.44 -4.21 3.86
N TYR A 237 9.71 -4.86 2.72
CA TYR A 237 10.04 -6.28 2.68
C TYR A 237 11.32 -6.61 3.44
N ALA A 238 12.42 -5.88 3.17
CA ALA A 238 13.70 -6.13 3.82
C ALA A 238 13.59 -5.99 5.35
N LEU A 239 12.97 -4.92 5.83
CA LEU A 239 12.74 -4.68 7.27
C LEU A 239 11.85 -5.78 7.90
N ALA A 240 10.82 -6.25 7.20
CA ALA A 240 9.98 -7.35 7.69
C ALA A 240 10.78 -8.66 7.84
N VAL A 241 11.64 -8.99 6.86
CA VAL A 241 12.51 -10.17 6.92
C VAL A 241 13.58 -10.00 8.01
N GLU A 242 14.22 -8.86 8.08
CA GLU A 242 15.25 -8.53 9.07
C GLU A 242 14.68 -8.63 10.49
N LYS A 243 13.47 -8.11 10.72
CA LYS A 243 12.75 -8.25 12.00
C LYS A 243 12.44 -9.71 12.32
N ALA A 244 11.93 -10.49 11.37
CA ALA A 244 11.64 -11.91 11.56
C ALA A 244 12.88 -12.72 11.93
N ALA A 245 14.02 -12.39 11.31
CA ALA A 245 15.29 -13.11 11.48
C ALA A 245 16.17 -12.57 12.61
N GLY A 246 15.84 -11.40 13.18
CA GLY A 246 16.66 -10.73 14.19
C GLY A 246 18.00 -10.20 13.62
N ILE A 247 18.00 -9.76 12.35
CA ILE A 247 19.20 -9.24 11.69
C ILE A 247 19.42 -7.79 12.08
N GLU A 248 20.56 -7.48 12.67
CA GLU A 248 20.97 -6.12 12.99
C GLU A 248 21.62 -5.47 11.75
N VAL A 249 20.89 -4.51 11.17
CA VAL A 249 21.37 -3.76 10.00
C VAL A 249 22.24 -2.60 10.44
N PRO A 250 23.42 -2.39 9.82
CA PRO A 250 24.31 -1.28 10.17
C PRO A 250 23.61 0.08 10.10
N GLU A 251 23.92 0.94 11.05
CA GLU A 251 23.30 2.26 11.19
C GLU A 251 23.47 3.10 9.91
N ARG A 252 24.65 3.09 9.31
CA ARG A 252 24.92 3.79 8.04
C ARG A 252 23.95 3.37 6.92
N ALA A 253 23.67 2.07 6.82
CA ALA A 253 22.72 1.54 5.84
C ALA A 253 21.29 2.04 6.11
N GLN A 254 20.88 2.13 7.37
CA GLN A 254 19.57 2.66 7.76
C GLN A 254 19.43 4.15 7.39
N TYR A 255 20.48 4.95 7.57
CA TYR A 255 20.48 6.35 7.13
C TYR A 255 20.34 6.46 5.61
N ILE A 256 21.09 5.68 4.86
CA ILE A 256 21.01 5.68 3.39
C ILE A 256 19.61 5.27 2.91
N ARG A 257 18.99 4.23 3.54
CA ARG A 257 17.61 3.84 3.24
C ARG A 257 16.65 5.02 3.44
N SER A 258 16.72 5.72 4.56
CA SER A 258 15.82 6.85 4.86
C SER A 258 16.02 8.01 3.88
N ILE A 259 17.26 8.33 3.49
CA ILE A 259 17.56 9.36 2.49
C ILE A 259 16.93 9.01 1.13
N VAL A 260 17.06 7.76 0.70
CA VAL A 260 16.50 7.32 -0.60
C VAL A 260 14.98 7.26 -0.55
N LEU A 261 14.38 6.85 0.56
CA LEU A 261 12.92 6.86 0.77
C LEU A 261 12.35 8.28 0.63
N GLU A 262 12.97 9.26 1.25
CA GLU A 262 12.49 10.65 1.15
C GLU A 262 12.72 11.24 -0.25
N LEU A 263 13.78 10.86 -0.94
CA LEU A 263 13.98 11.26 -2.33
C LEU A 263 12.92 10.63 -3.26
N GLU A 264 12.54 9.38 -2.99
CA GLU A 264 11.44 8.71 -3.70
C GLU A 264 10.09 9.40 -3.43
N ARG A 265 9.85 9.86 -2.19
CA ARG A 265 8.66 10.66 -1.83
C ARG A 265 8.61 11.98 -2.61
N ILE A 266 9.72 12.72 -2.66
CA ILE A 266 9.81 13.99 -3.40
C ILE A 266 9.43 13.76 -4.86
N HIS A 267 10.07 12.81 -5.54
CA HIS A 267 9.80 12.58 -6.95
C HIS A 267 8.35 12.12 -7.21
N SER A 268 7.75 11.36 -6.28
CA SER A 268 6.37 10.89 -6.38
C SER A 268 5.37 12.04 -6.21
N HIS A 269 5.55 12.90 -5.22
CA HIS A 269 4.67 14.05 -5.02
C HIS A 269 4.76 15.08 -6.14
N LEU A 270 5.96 15.31 -6.68
CA LEU A 270 6.14 16.17 -7.87
C LEU A 270 5.46 15.58 -9.12
N LEU A 271 5.50 14.26 -9.29
CA LEU A 271 4.77 13.58 -10.36
C LEU A 271 3.27 13.84 -10.22
N TRP A 272 2.72 13.56 -9.04
CA TRP A 272 1.29 13.71 -8.79
C TRP A 272 0.81 15.16 -8.94
N LEU A 273 1.53 16.14 -8.36
CA LEU A 273 1.19 17.55 -8.50
C LEU A 273 1.16 18.00 -9.96
N GLY A 274 2.13 17.56 -10.74
CA GLY A 274 2.14 17.83 -12.20
C GLY A 274 0.92 17.26 -12.89
N VAL A 275 0.59 16.00 -12.65
CA VAL A 275 -0.59 15.36 -13.24
C VAL A 275 -1.89 16.03 -12.78
N ALA A 276 -2.01 16.39 -11.51
CA ALA A 276 -3.17 17.12 -11.00
C ALA A 276 -3.35 18.46 -11.75
N PHE A 277 -2.27 19.19 -11.98
CA PHE A 277 -2.33 20.45 -12.77
C PHE A 277 -2.77 20.20 -14.21
N HIS A 278 -2.30 19.14 -14.86
CA HIS A 278 -2.75 18.76 -16.20
C HIS A 278 -4.26 18.47 -16.24
N LEU A 279 -4.76 17.66 -15.30
CA LEU A 279 -6.20 17.36 -15.19
C LEU A 279 -7.07 18.58 -14.92
N LEU A 280 -6.49 19.64 -14.33
CA LEU A 280 -7.13 20.93 -14.12
C LEU A 280 -7.03 21.86 -15.33
N GLY A 281 -6.35 21.44 -16.41
CA GLY A 281 -6.08 22.30 -17.58
C GLY A 281 -4.99 23.35 -17.35
N TYR A 282 -4.10 23.13 -16.35
CA TYR A 282 -2.98 24.02 -16.04
C TYR A 282 -1.65 23.41 -16.51
N ASP A 283 -1.48 23.29 -17.84
CA ASP A 283 -0.35 22.60 -18.46
C ASP A 283 1.01 23.26 -18.17
N ALA A 284 1.06 24.59 -17.99
CA ALA A 284 2.29 25.25 -17.59
C ALA A 284 2.77 24.75 -16.22
N GLY A 285 1.87 24.58 -15.26
CA GLY A 285 2.18 23.99 -13.95
C GLY A 285 2.65 22.54 -14.06
N PHE A 286 2.01 21.74 -14.92
CA PHE A 286 2.42 20.38 -15.21
C PHE A 286 3.87 20.31 -15.73
N MET A 287 4.20 21.08 -16.75
CA MET A 287 5.53 21.08 -17.35
C MET A 287 6.61 21.53 -16.36
N HIS A 288 6.32 22.55 -15.56
CA HIS A 288 7.25 23.02 -14.53
C HIS A 288 7.46 22.00 -13.41
N MET A 289 6.41 21.32 -12.92
CA MET A 289 6.57 20.27 -11.91
C MET A 289 7.41 19.10 -12.43
N TRP A 290 7.22 18.71 -13.68
CA TRP A 290 8.01 17.63 -14.27
C TRP A 290 9.47 18.03 -14.51
N ARG A 291 9.73 19.29 -14.86
CA ARG A 291 11.10 19.82 -14.92
C ARG A 291 11.79 19.78 -13.54
N ILE A 292 11.07 20.16 -12.48
CA ILE A 292 11.61 20.11 -11.11
C ILE A 292 11.81 18.67 -10.67
N ARG A 293 10.87 17.78 -10.99
CA ARG A 293 10.98 16.34 -10.72
C ARG A 293 12.22 15.71 -11.35
N GLU A 294 12.65 16.18 -12.50
CA GLU A 294 13.86 15.69 -13.17
C GLU A 294 15.10 15.84 -12.28
N LYS A 295 15.22 16.91 -11.50
CA LYS A 295 16.30 17.06 -10.51
C LYS A 295 16.29 15.93 -9.48
N ALA A 296 15.13 15.58 -8.94
CA ALA A 296 15.01 14.45 -8.01
C ALA A 296 15.39 13.11 -8.67
N MET A 297 15.05 12.90 -9.94
CA MET A 297 15.41 11.69 -10.68
C MET A 297 16.93 11.57 -10.93
N ILE A 298 17.60 12.69 -11.20
CA ILE A 298 19.07 12.76 -11.34
C ILE A 298 19.75 12.44 -10.00
N LEU A 299 19.22 12.99 -8.90
CA LEU A 299 19.73 12.67 -7.55
C LEU A 299 19.54 11.19 -7.20
N ALA A 300 18.40 10.61 -7.55
CA ALA A 300 18.15 9.18 -7.38
C ALA A 300 19.18 8.33 -8.14
N GLU A 301 19.44 8.64 -9.41
CA GLU A 301 20.43 7.95 -10.22
C GLU A 301 21.84 8.09 -9.63
N MET A 302 22.22 9.27 -9.18
CA MET A 302 23.52 9.52 -8.58
C MET A 302 23.74 8.71 -7.30
N LEU A 303 22.72 8.60 -6.44
CA LEU A 303 22.81 7.86 -5.17
C LEU A 303 22.72 6.35 -5.37
N THR A 304 21.78 5.91 -6.22
CA THR A 304 21.40 4.49 -6.32
C THR A 304 21.93 3.80 -7.58
N GLY A 305 22.30 4.57 -8.60
CA GLY A 305 22.67 4.07 -9.93
C GLY A 305 21.45 3.77 -10.82
N SER A 306 20.25 4.13 -10.37
CA SER A 306 19.00 4.00 -11.12
C SER A 306 18.10 5.21 -10.87
N ARG A 307 17.55 5.78 -11.92
CA ARG A 307 16.59 6.90 -11.83
C ARG A 307 15.32 6.52 -11.03
N LYS A 308 15.02 5.23 -10.91
CA LYS A 308 13.88 4.68 -10.16
C LYS A 308 14.28 4.12 -8.79
N THR A 309 15.47 4.45 -8.26
CA THR A 309 15.97 3.97 -6.96
C THR A 309 16.18 2.46 -6.84
N TYR A 310 16.05 1.71 -7.94
CA TYR A 310 16.13 0.25 -7.95
C TYR A 310 17.53 -0.29 -7.71
N GLY A 311 17.60 -1.46 -7.07
CA GLY A 311 18.81 -2.28 -6.94
C GLY A 311 19.80 -1.82 -5.88
N ILE A 312 19.42 -0.90 -4.98
CA ILE A 312 20.29 -0.48 -3.88
C ILE A 312 20.02 -1.28 -2.60
N ASN A 313 18.76 -1.59 -2.31
CA ASN A 313 18.36 -2.23 -1.07
C ASN A 313 18.60 -3.75 -1.09
N LEU A 314 19.06 -4.30 0.03
CA LEU A 314 19.25 -5.73 0.27
C LEU A 314 18.72 -6.08 1.65
N VAL A 315 18.33 -7.34 1.87
CA VAL A 315 18.14 -7.86 3.22
C VAL A 315 19.49 -7.86 3.93
N GLY A 316 19.58 -7.14 5.03
CA GLY A 316 20.81 -6.93 5.80
C GLY A 316 21.56 -5.62 5.50
N GLY A 317 21.10 -4.77 4.57
CA GLY A 317 21.74 -3.48 4.30
C GLY A 317 21.49 -2.87 2.93
N VAL A 318 22.52 -2.18 2.39
CA VAL A 318 22.48 -1.52 1.08
C VAL A 318 23.74 -1.78 0.27
N ARG A 319 23.64 -1.71 -1.06
CA ARG A 319 24.74 -2.00 -2.01
C ARG A 319 25.64 -0.81 -2.32
N ARG A 320 25.20 0.40 -2.06
CA ARG A 320 25.91 1.61 -2.48
C ARG A 320 26.06 2.59 -1.33
N ASP A 321 27.19 3.29 -1.34
CA ASP A 321 27.52 4.28 -0.33
C ASP A 321 27.30 5.72 -0.83
N VAL A 322 27.21 6.64 0.12
CA VAL A 322 27.11 8.08 -0.10
C VAL A 322 28.45 8.70 0.29
N SER A 323 29.25 9.13 -0.71
CA SER A 323 30.51 9.85 -0.49
C SER A 323 30.25 11.32 -0.08
N GLU A 324 31.25 11.99 0.48
CA GLU A 324 31.18 13.42 0.83
C GLU A 324 30.91 14.30 -0.41
N GLU A 325 31.47 13.94 -1.57
CA GLU A 325 31.16 14.62 -2.84
C GLU A 325 29.69 14.51 -3.20
N LYS A 326 29.13 13.30 -3.15
CA LYS A 326 27.70 13.07 -3.40
C LYS A 326 26.83 13.83 -2.41
N LYS A 327 27.19 13.79 -1.10
CA LYS A 327 26.50 14.54 -0.04
C LYS A 327 26.42 16.03 -0.39
N SER A 328 27.55 16.66 -0.71
CA SER A 328 27.61 18.09 -1.04
C SER A 328 26.76 18.44 -2.25
N ARG A 329 26.79 17.59 -3.27
CA ARG A 329 25.98 17.78 -4.49
C ARG A 329 24.49 17.61 -4.21
N VAL A 330 24.07 16.59 -3.44
CA VAL A 330 22.67 16.39 -3.05
C VAL A 330 22.13 17.63 -2.33
N LEU A 331 22.87 18.17 -1.36
CA LEU A 331 22.47 19.35 -0.60
C LEU A 331 22.31 20.61 -1.51
N SER A 332 23.22 20.80 -2.46
CA SER A 332 23.11 21.92 -3.41
C SER A 332 21.88 21.80 -4.32
N GLU A 333 21.70 20.64 -4.93
CA GLU A 333 20.59 20.38 -5.88
C GLU A 333 19.22 20.43 -5.18
N LEU A 334 19.11 19.94 -3.93
CA LEU A 334 17.86 20.01 -3.16
C LEU A 334 17.45 21.45 -2.86
N ARG A 335 18.39 22.35 -2.54
CA ARG A 335 18.09 23.78 -2.33
C ARG A 335 17.57 24.44 -3.61
N GLU A 336 18.13 24.11 -4.76
CA GLU A 336 17.63 24.61 -6.04
C GLU A 336 16.23 24.02 -6.35
N LEU A 337 16.02 22.73 -6.10
CA LEU A 337 14.73 22.07 -6.26
C LEU A 337 13.68 22.78 -5.39
N GLU A 338 13.98 23.02 -4.12
CA GLU A 338 13.08 23.68 -3.17
C GLU A 338 12.70 25.10 -3.63
N SER A 339 13.69 25.89 -4.06
CA SER A 339 13.47 27.23 -4.58
C SER A 339 12.57 27.25 -5.81
N ASP A 340 12.81 26.35 -6.76
CA ASP A 340 11.98 26.22 -7.96
C ASP A 340 10.57 25.72 -7.62
N PHE A 341 10.46 24.74 -6.73
CA PHE A 341 9.20 24.17 -6.27
C PHE A 341 8.31 25.21 -5.60
N LYS A 342 8.88 26.01 -4.69
CA LYS A 342 8.17 27.09 -4.00
C LYS A 342 7.52 28.06 -4.99
N LYS A 343 8.25 28.54 -6.01
CA LYS A 343 7.73 29.46 -7.02
C LYS A 343 6.54 28.89 -7.77
N VAL A 344 6.63 27.61 -8.19
CA VAL A 344 5.55 26.98 -8.97
C VAL A 344 4.32 26.76 -8.10
N VAL A 345 4.49 26.34 -6.84
CA VAL A 345 3.39 26.14 -5.89
C VAL A 345 2.67 27.47 -5.61
N GLU A 346 3.41 28.55 -5.33
CA GLU A 346 2.83 29.88 -5.08
C GLU A 346 1.98 30.37 -6.26
N ILE A 347 2.47 30.21 -7.50
CA ILE A 347 1.71 30.58 -8.71
C ILE A 347 0.48 29.68 -8.86
N ALA A 348 0.62 28.36 -8.71
CA ALA A 348 -0.48 27.43 -8.88
C ALA A 348 -1.61 27.67 -7.87
N LEU A 349 -1.26 27.86 -6.59
CA LEU A 349 -2.23 28.12 -5.51
C LEU A 349 -2.87 29.51 -5.62
N SER A 350 -2.23 30.49 -6.28
CA SER A 350 -2.82 31.79 -6.57
C SER A 350 -3.73 31.79 -7.80
N THR A 351 -3.68 30.73 -8.62
CA THR A 351 -4.46 30.61 -9.85
C THR A 351 -5.93 30.29 -9.55
N PRO A 352 -6.90 31.18 -9.88
CA PRO A 352 -8.29 31.07 -9.40
C PRO A 352 -8.99 29.78 -9.83
N HIS A 353 -8.80 29.32 -11.07
CA HIS A 353 -9.46 28.11 -11.55
C HIS A 353 -8.92 26.83 -10.88
N VAL A 354 -7.61 26.75 -10.58
CA VAL A 354 -7.00 25.65 -9.83
C VAL A 354 -7.61 25.59 -8.44
N LYS A 355 -7.66 26.73 -7.74
CA LYS A 355 -8.24 26.82 -6.41
C LYS A 355 -9.72 26.42 -6.40
N LYS A 356 -10.52 26.94 -7.35
CA LYS A 356 -11.95 26.65 -7.43
C LYS A 356 -12.25 25.16 -7.68
N ARG A 357 -11.44 24.47 -8.51
CA ARG A 357 -11.64 23.07 -8.86
C ARG A 357 -11.18 22.10 -7.77
N LEU A 358 -10.29 22.53 -6.87
CA LEU A 358 -9.77 21.69 -5.79
C LEU A 358 -10.52 21.88 -4.47
N THR A 359 -10.98 23.11 -4.17
CA THR A 359 -11.62 23.43 -2.89
C THR A 359 -13.06 22.95 -2.85
N GLY A 360 -13.42 22.21 -1.79
CA GLY A 360 -14.77 21.69 -1.56
C GLY A 360 -15.20 20.56 -2.49
N THR A 361 -14.28 19.99 -3.27
CA THR A 361 -14.55 18.86 -4.17
C THR A 361 -13.94 17.57 -3.63
N GLY A 362 -14.62 16.45 -3.85
CA GLY A 362 -14.15 15.12 -3.43
C GLY A 362 -13.97 15.01 -1.91
N VAL A 363 -14.88 15.57 -1.13
CA VAL A 363 -14.76 15.62 0.34
C VAL A 363 -14.88 14.21 0.93
N LEU A 364 -13.94 13.86 1.80
CA LEU A 364 -13.96 12.64 2.61
C LEU A 364 -14.04 13.03 4.08
N PRO A 365 -15.19 12.82 4.76
CA PRO A 365 -15.33 13.10 6.19
C PRO A 365 -14.38 12.24 7.03
N ARG A 366 -13.92 12.79 8.16
CA ARG A 366 -12.97 12.12 9.07
C ARG A 366 -13.48 10.77 9.56
N GLU A 367 -14.76 10.66 9.84
CA GLU A 367 -15.38 9.40 10.32
C GLU A 367 -15.30 8.30 9.26
N ASP A 368 -15.64 8.62 7.99
CA ASP A 368 -15.55 7.67 6.89
C ASP A 368 -14.10 7.32 6.58
N ALA A 369 -13.19 8.30 6.64
CA ALA A 369 -11.76 8.08 6.49
C ALA A 369 -11.21 7.08 7.51
N TRP A 370 -11.62 7.20 8.78
CA TRP A 370 -11.26 6.27 9.85
C TRP A 370 -11.86 4.87 9.63
N ARG A 371 -13.15 4.80 9.37
CA ARG A 371 -13.87 3.51 9.19
C ARG A 371 -13.32 2.71 8.01
N LEU A 372 -13.00 3.38 6.90
CA LEU A 372 -12.48 2.75 5.69
C LEU A 372 -10.97 2.46 5.77
N GLY A 373 -10.29 2.91 6.83
CA GLY A 373 -8.87 2.67 7.03
C GLY A 373 -7.98 3.33 5.96
N VAL A 374 -8.36 4.52 5.47
CA VAL A 374 -7.56 5.22 4.46
C VAL A 374 -6.20 5.62 4.99
N GLU A 375 -5.23 5.73 4.11
CA GLU A 375 -3.81 5.92 4.44
C GLU A 375 -3.25 7.22 3.86
N GLY A 376 -2.13 7.67 4.42
CA GLY A 376 -1.28 8.71 3.87
C GLY A 376 -1.94 10.08 3.71
N PRO A 377 -1.65 10.81 2.61
CA PRO A 377 -2.21 12.12 2.35
C PRO A 377 -3.75 12.16 2.33
N VAL A 378 -4.40 11.04 1.98
CA VAL A 378 -5.88 10.94 2.01
C VAL A 378 -6.38 10.99 3.45
N ALA A 379 -5.75 10.25 4.35
CA ALA A 379 -6.07 10.24 5.79
C ALA A 379 -5.76 11.61 6.43
N ARG A 380 -4.57 12.14 6.18
CA ARG A 380 -4.10 13.41 6.76
C ARG A 380 -4.91 14.63 6.30
N ALA A 381 -5.39 14.61 5.06
CA ALA A 381 -6.30 15.64 4.55
C ALA A 381 -7.68 15.63 5.24
N SER A 382 -8.08 14.50 5.83
CA SER A 382 -9.33 14.28 6.55
C SER A 382 -9.18 14.35 8.08
N GLY A 383 -8.12 14.96 8.59
CA GLY A 383 -7.91 15.18 10.03
C GLY A 383 -7.38 13.96 10.79
N ILE A 384 -6.86 12.94 10.12
CA ILE A 384 -6.24 11.78 10.77
C ILE A 384 -4.74 12.02 10.86
N ASP A 385 -4.27 12.36 12.07
CA ASP A 385 -2.85 12.59 12.38
C ASP A 385 -2.13 11.25 12.56
N ARG A 386 -1.64 10.68 11.45
CA ARG A 386 -0.94 9.40 11.41
C ARG A 386 0.15 9.40 10.34
N ASP A 387 1.35 8.92 10.72
CA ASP A 387 2.49 8.74 9.84
C ASP A 387 3.42 7.68 10.41
N ALA A 388 3.65 6.61 9.67
CA ALA A 388 4.45 5.48 10.16
C ALA A 388 5.91 5.85 10.44
N ARG A 389 6.45 6.89 9.81
CA ARG A 389 7.82 7.38 10.08
C ARG A 389 7.97 7.91 11.50
N ARG A 390 6.89 8.48 12.06
CA ARG A 390 6.81 9.02 13.42
C ARG A 390 6.27 8.00 14.42
N ASP A 391 5.19 7.31 14.06
CA ASP A 391 4.37 6.51 14.99
C ASP A 391 4.93 5.08 15.16
N LEU A 392 5.56 4.54 14.11
CA LEU A 392 6.20 3.21 14.06
C LEU A 392 7.62 3.36 13.48
N PRO A 393 8.50 4.14 14.12
CA PRO A 393 9.76 4.57 13.51
C PRO A 393 10.64 3.40 13.07
N TYR A 394 11.07 3.44 11.83
CA TYR A 394 11.93 2.46 11.18
C TYR A 394 13.14 3.14 10.54
N ALA A 395 14.12 2.35 10.14
CA ALA A 395 15.37 2.83 9.57
C ALA A 395 15.98 3.97 10.42
N ALA A 396 16.31 5.13 9.85
CA ALA A 396 16.91 6.24 10.56
C ALA A 396 15.93 7.36 10.96
N TYR A 397 14.61 7.18 10.81
CA TYR A 397 13.64 8.26 11.08
C TYR A 397 13.64 8.76 12.52
N LYS A 398 14.01 7.92 13.50
CA LYS A 398 14.18 8.33 14.91
C LYS A 398 15.25 9.42 15.11
N HIS A 399 16.14 9.62 14.12
CA HIS A 399 17.22 10.61 14.16
C HIS A 399 16.90 11.91 13.42
N ALA A 400 15.73 11.98 12.75
CA ALA A 400 15.23 13.16 12.07
C ALA A 400 14.05 13.79 12.83
N SER A 401 13.98 15.11 12.81
CA SER A 401 12.83 15.85 13.33
C SER A 401 12.04 16.41 12.16
N PHE A 402 10.75 16.12 12.10
CA PHE A 402 9.85 16.58 11.04
C PHE A 402 8.42 16.75 11.55
N LYS A 403 7.61 17.50 10.82
CA LYS A 403 6.19 17.67 11.08
C LYS A 403 5.36 16.79 10.17
N VAL A 404 4.25 16.29 10.68
CA VAL A 404 3.24 15.59 9.88
C VAL A 404 2.17 16.61 9.50
N PRO A 405 2.02 16.96 8.20
CA PRO A 405 1.01 17.91 7.78
C PRO A 405 -0.38 17.29 7.86
N VAL A 406 -1.29 17.93 8.59
CA VAL A 406 -2.68 17.49 8.77
C VAL A 406 -3.62 18.63 8.45
N TYR A 407 -4.64 18.35 7.65
CA TYR A 407 -5.74 19.27 7.29
C TYR A 407 -7.06 18.58 7.65
N THR A 408 -8.13 19.35 7.77
CA THR A 408 -9.43 18.84 8.23
C THR A 408 -10.54 18.94 7.19
N GLU A 409 -10.29 19.62 6.08
CA GLU A 409 -11.27 19.90 5.03
C GLU A 409 -11.66 18.65 4.25
N GLY A 410 -10.79 17.64 4.19
CA GLY A 410 -11.04 16.36 3.52
C GLY A 410 -11.21 16.45 2.00
N ASP A 411 -10.96 17.61 1.39
CA ASP A 411 -11.16 17.87 -0.03
C ASP A 411 -9.91 17.65 -0.89
N ASN A 412 -10.04 17.86 -2.20
CA ASN A 412 -8.92 17.70 -3.13
C ASN A 412 -7.80 18.72 -2.84
N MET A 413 -8.14 19.94 -2.37
CA MET A 413 -7.15 20.96 -2.00
C MET A 413 -6.33 20.51 -0.79
N ALA A 414 -6.98 20.04 0.26
CA ALA A 414 -6.30 19.54 1.46
C ALA A 414 -5.34 18.39 1.10
N ARG A 415 -5.74 17.46 0.23
CA ARG A 415 -4.86 16.38 -0.26
C ARG A 415 -3.67 16.88 -1.06
N ALA A 416 -3.84 17.96 -1.83
CA ALA A 416 -2.73 18.61 -2.54
C ALA A 416 -1.78 19.31 -1.56
N LEU A 417 -2.30 20.04 -0.59
CA LEU A 417 -1.51 20.76 0.42
C LEU A 417 -0.69 19.81 1.31
N VAL A 418 -1.25 18.68 1.72
CA VAL A 418 -0.48 17.64 2.44
C VAL A 418 0.76 17.26 1.65
N ARG A 419 0.62 16.96 0.35
CA ARG A 419 1.77 16.56 -0.50
C ARG A 419 2.77 17.69 -0.71
N VAL A 420 2.31 18.92 -0.85
CA VAL A 420 3.19 20.09 -0.93
C VAL A 420 4.04 20.22 0.32
N MET A 421 3.43 20.11 1.50
CA MET A 421 4.16 20.22 2.76
C MET A 421 5.10 19.04 2.98
N GLU A 422 4.71 17.83 2.56
CA GLU A 422 5.58 16.66 2.64
C GLU A 422 6.84 16.77 1.77
N VAL A 423 6.80 17.48 0.65
CA VAL A 423 8.02 17.74 -0.14
C VAL A 423 9.03 18.56 0.68
N TYR A 424 8.58 19.60 1.37
CA TYR A 424 9.46 20.42 2.23
C TYR A 424 10.01 19.60 3.42
N GLU A 425 9.16 18.84 4.08
CA GLU A 425 9.60 17.98 5.18
C GLU A 425 10.61 16.91 4.71
N SER A 426 10.39 16.31 3.52
CA SER A 426 11.31 15.35 2.94
C SER A 426 12.70 15.95 2.65
N ILE A 427 12.74 17.18 2.12
CA ILE A 427 14.00 17.90 1.91
C ILE A 427 14.71 18.10 3.25
N SER A 428 14.00 18.61 4.26
CA SER A 428 14.54 18.80 5.61
C SER A 428 15.07 17.50 6.23
N ILE A 429 14.33 16.39 6.09
CA ILE A 429 14.76 15.08 6.59
C ILE A 429 16.07 14.64 5.90
N ILE A 430 16.15 14.77 4.57
CA ILE A 430 17.38 14.40 3.83
C ILE A 430 18.56 15.23 4.30
N GLU A 431 18.40 16.55 4.47
CA GLU A 431 19.47 17.44 4.95
C GLU A 431 19.96 17.01 6.34
N GLN A 432 19.04 16.76 7.29
CA GLN A 432 19.38 16.33 8.64
C GLN A 432 20.10 14.97 8.66
N LEU A 433 19.62 14.01 7.86
CA LEU A 433 20.22 12.68 7.82
C LEU A 433 21.58 12.66 7.12
N LEU A 434 21.78 13.48 6.08
CA LEU A 434 23.09 13.66 5.44
C LEU A 434 24.10 14.31 6.39
N ASP A 435 23.64 15.29 7.19
CA ASP A 435 24.52 15.95 8.17
C ASP A 435 25.00 14.97 9.25
N LYS A 436 24.12 14.11 9.73
CA LYS A 436 24.36 13.12 10.79
C LYS A 436 24.82 11.75 10.26
N LEU A 437 25.12 11.60 8.97
CA LEU A 437 25.41 10.29 8.36
C LEU A 437 26.62 9.63 9.01
N PRO A 438 26.47 8.52 9.76
CA PRO A 438 27.56 7.90 10.49
C PRO A 438 28.52 7.17 9.53
N LYS A 439 29.77 6.98 9.94
CA LYS A 439 30.70 6.04 9.29
C LYS A 439 30.34 4.61 9.70
N GLY A 440 30.62 3.64 8.85
CA GLY A 440 30.39 2.24 9.18
C GLY A 440 30.16 1.36 7.94
N PRO A 441 29.93 0.06 8.17
CA PRO A 441 29.63 -0.89 7.11
C PRO A 441 28.26 -0.62 6.48
N LEU A 442 28.06 -1.18 5.29
CA LEU A 442 26.79 -1.07 4.53
C LEU A 442 25.93 -2.32 4.65
N MET A 443 26.52 -3.43 5.09
CA MET A 443 25.87 -4.74 5.20
C MET A 443 26.13 -5.34 6.58
N ALA A 444 25.16 -6.05 7.10
CA ALA A 444 25.31 -6.90 8.27
C ALA A 444 26.37 -7.98 8.01
N GLU A 445 27.14 -8.33 9.04
CA GLU A 445 28.19 -9.35 8.93
C GLU A 445 27.58 -10.74 8.64
N ARG A 446 26.39 -10.99 9.17
CA ARG A 446 25.70 -12.28 9.04
C ARG A 446 24.24 -12.05 8.67
N VAL A 447 23.80 -12.74 7.63
CA VAL A 447 22.39 -12.73 7.17
C VAL A 447 21.90 -14.17 7.16
N GLU A 448 21.36 -14.61 8.29
CA GLU A 448 20.73 -15.92 8.43
C GLU A 448 19.24 -15.74 8.71
N ILE A 449 18.42 -16.47 7.98
CA ILE A 449 16.96 -16.35 8.07
C ILE A 449 16.40 -17.72 8.44
N PRO A 450 16.16 -17.97 9.75
CA PRO A 450 15.60 -19.24 10.20
C PRO A 450 14.14 -19.38 9.75
N PRO A 451 13.66 -20.60 9.39
CA PRO A 451 12.27 -20.82 9.02
C PRO A 451 11.31 -20.68 10.23
N GLY A 452 10.02 -20.49 9.95
CA GLY A 452 8.94 -20.47 10.95
C GLY A 452 8.86 -19.18 11.77
N ARG A 453 9.57 -18.13 11.36
CA ARG A 453 9.50 -16.80 12.01
C ARG A 453 8.52 -15.89 11.28
N VAL A 454 7.97 -14.92 12.00
CA VAL A 454 7.05 -13.93 11.46
C VAL A 454 7.63 -12.53 11.63
N GLY A 455 7.57 -11.74 10.57
CA GLY A 455 7.92 -10.32 10.61
C GLY A 455 6.84 -9.49 9.93
N VAL A 456 6.53 -8.36 10.54
CA VAL A 456 5.57 -7.39 10.02
C VAL A 456 6.22 -6.02 10.03
N GLN A 457 6.09 -5.30 8.94
CA GLN A 457 6.58 -3.92 8.84
C GLN A 457 5.59 -3.04 8.11
N VAL A 458 5.44 -1.82 8.57
CA VAL A 458 4.79 -0.71 7.88
C VAL A 458 5.85 0.31 7.50
N VAL A 459 5.84 0.75 6.25
CA VAL A 459 6.65 1.85 5.74
C VAL A 459 5.72 2.91 5.17
N GLU A 460 5.97 4.17 5.47
CA GLU A 460 5.17 5.27 4.94
C GLU A 460 5.58 5.58 3.51
N ALA A 461 4.83 5.06 2.55
CA ALA A 461 4.93 5.39 1.14
C ALA A 461 4.38 6.80 0.85
N PRO A 462 4.66 7.43 -0.31
CA PRO A 462 4.06 8.73 -0.66
C PRO A 462 2.53 8.71 -0.64
N ARG A 463 1.94 7.54 -0.79
CA ARG A 463 0.48 7.32 -0.78
C ARG A 463 -0.07 6.88 0.57
N GLY A 464 0.82 6.60 1.55
CA GLY A 464 0.47 6.14 2.89
C GLY A 464 1.17 4.85 3.30
N GLY A 465 0.76 4.27 4.43
CA GLY A 465 1.36 3.07 4.98
C GLY A 465 1.28 1.87 4.03
N ASP A 466 2.44 1.40 3.57
CA ASP A 466 2.62 0.11 2.90
C ASP A 466 2.98 -0.94 3.94
N ILE A 467 2.29 -2.08 3.96
CA ILE A 467 2.55 -3.14 4.93
C ILE A 467 2.96 -4.43 4.25
N HIS A 468 4.06 -5.02 4.73
CA HIS A 468 4.51 -6.34 4.38
C HIS A 468 4.47 -7.26 5.60
N PHE A 469 3.82 -8.41 5.43
CA PHE A 469 3.86 -9.54 6.35
C PHE A 469 4.68 -10.65 5.71
N VAL A 470 5.64 -11.19 6.45
CA VAL A 470 6.49 -12.30 6.00
C VAL A 470 6.45 -13.41 7.03
N MET A 471 6.12 -14.61 6.62
CA MET A 471 6.40 -15.85 7.34
C MET A 471 7.57 -16.53 6.66
N THR A 472 8.64 -16.76 7.41
CA THR A 472 9.86 -17.32 6.84
C THR A 472 9.74 -18.83 6.62
N GLY A 473 10.30 -19.29 5.50
CA GLY A 473 10.44 -20.72 5.14
C GLY A 473 11.90 -21.07 4.90
N ASP A 474 12.17 -22.28 4.43
CA ASP A 474 13.52 -22.72 4.11
C ASP A 474 14.00 -22.08 2.80
N GLY A 475 15.01 -21.20 2.91
CA GLY A 475 15.64 -20.48 1.79
C GLY A 475 14.76 -19.48 1.06
N ARG A 476 13.46 -19.38 1.39
CA ARG A 476 12.49 -18.49 0.75
C ARG A 476 11.33 -18.16 1.71
N PRO A 477 10.54 -17.08 1.45
CA PRO A 477 9.31 -16.85 2.22
C PRO A 477 8.35 -18.04 2.10
N TYR A 478 7.82 -18.49 3.24
CA TYR A 478 6.69 -19.43 3.26
C TYR A 478 5.40 -18.72 2.86
N ARG A 479 5.19 -17.51 3.40
CA ARG A 479 4.12 -16.61 3.03
C ARG A 479 4.65 -15.17 2.97
N TRP A 480 4.30 -14.48 1.91
CA TRP A 480 4.54 -13.04 1.77
C TRP A 480 3.26 -12.34 1.40
N ARG A 481 2.79 -11.44 2.24
CA ARG A 481 1.60 -10.63 2.02
C ARG A 481 2.00 -9.17 1.90
N VAL A 482 1.51 -8.52 0.85
CA VAL A 482 1.69 -7.10 0.59
C VAL A 482 0.34 -6.40 0.57
N ARG A 483 0.21 -5.28 1.26
CA ARG A 483 -0.93 -4.38 1.14
C ARG A 483 -0.43 -2.96 0.94
N ALA A 484 -0.52 -2.47 -0.28
CA ALA A 484 -0.17 -1.12 -0.66
C ALA A 484 -1.24 -0.10 -0.21
N PRO A 485 -0.89 1.18 0.01
CA PRO A 485 -1.85 2.18 0.47
C PRO A 485 -3.00 2.44 -0.50
N THR A 486 -2.80 2.34 -1.80
CA THR A 486 -3.87 2.49 -2.80
C THR A 486 -5.00 1.47 -2.60
N TYR A 487 -4.66 0.25 -2.22
CA TYR A 487 -5.64 -0.79 -1.88
C TYR A 487 -6.59 -0.35 -0.76
N ALA A 488 -6.09 0.37 0.25
CA ALA A 488 -6.89 0.91 1.34
C ALA A 488 -7.69 2.17 0.94
N ASN A 489 -7.18 2.95 -0.03
CA ASN A 489 -7.76 4.24 -0.38
C ASN A 489 -8.89 4.15 -1.43
N ILE A 490 -8.86 3.15 -2.33
CA ILE A 490 -9.88 3.01 -3.40
C ILE A 490 -11.31 2.93 -2.85
N PRO A 491 -11.62 2.17 -1.79
CA PRO A 491 -12.99 2.11 -1.27
C PRO A 491 -13.58 3.47 -0.87
N ALA A 492 -12.74 4.44 -0.48
CA ALA A 492 -13.18 5.79 -0.11
C ALA A 492 -13.69 6.61 -1.31
N LEU A 493 -13.32 6.25 -2.54
CA LEU A 493 -13.81 6.94 -3.75
C LEU A 493 -15.33 6.90 -3.86
N LYS A 494 -15.98 5.88 -3.33
CA LYS A 494 -17.43 5.80 -3.30
C LYS A 494 -18.07 6.92 -2.47
N VAL A 495 -17.41 7.33 -1.39
CA VAL A 495 -17.83 8.48 -0.55
C VAL A 495 -17.46 9.79 -1.23
N MET A 496 -16.22 9.91 -1.72
CA MET A 496 -15.67 11.13 -2.29
C MET A 496 -16.36 11.58 -3.59
N LEU A 497 -16.87 10.64 -4.39
CA LEU A 497 -17.51 10.93 -5.68
C LEU A 497 -19.02 11.11 -5.57
N ARG A 498 -19.66 10.70 -4.47
CA ARG A 498 -21.09 10.85 -4.29
C ARG A 498 -21.48 12.33 -4.30
N ASP A 499 -22.52 12.65 -5.08
CA ASP A 499 -23.06 14.01 -5.25
C ASP A 499 -22.09 15.04 -5.87
N GLN A 500 -20.93 14.58 -6.37
CA GLN A 500 -20.02 15.43 -7.12
C GLN A 500 -20.46 15.60 -8.58
N TYR A 501 -20.03 16.70 -9.20
CA TYR A 501 -20.20 16.84 -10.66
C TYR A 501 -19.33 15.84 -11.40
N LEU A 502 -19.86 15.26 -12.48
CA LEU A 502 -19.14 14.31 -13.32
C LEU A 502 -17.81 14.90 -13.85
N ALA A 503 -17.79 16.21 -14.15
CA ALA A 503 -16.59 16.92 -14.59
C ALA A 503 -15.46 16.95 -13.53
N ASP A 504 -15.77 16.79 -12.24
CA ASP A 504 -14.78 16.76 -11.16
C ASP A 504 -14.33 15.34 -10.79
N ALA A 505 -15.00 14.33 -11.32
CA ALA A 505 -14.68 12.92 -11.02
C ALA A 505 -13.23 12.55 -11.39
N PRO A 506 -12.66 12.93 -12.56
CA PRO A 506 -11.26 12.61 -12.87
C PRO A 506 -10.26 13.19 -11.87
N VAL A 507 -10.47 14.43 -11.41
CA VAL A 507 -9.60 15.09 -10.43
C VAL A 507 -9.72 14.42 -9.06
N THR A 508 -10.93 14.07 -8.65
CA THR A 508 -11.18 13.37 -7.38
C THR A 508 -10.59 11.96 -7.39
N LEU A 509 -10.75 11.20 -8.47
CA LEU A 509 -10.08 9.90 -8.66
C LEU A 509 -8.56 10.04 -8.57
N ALA A 510 -7.99 11.00 -9.30
CA ALA A 510 -6.55 11.24 -9.26
C ALA A 510 -6.08 11.71 -7.88
N SER A 511 -6.94 12.33 -7.05
CA SER A 511 -6.56 12.92 -5.77
C SER A 511 -6.08 11.92 -4.73
N ILE A 512 -6.49 10.64 -4.83
CA ILE A 512 -5.93 9.59 -3.97
C ILE A 512 -4.55 9.12 -4.43
N ASP A 513 -4.05 9.62 -5.58
CA ASP A 513 -2.78 9.23 -6.21
C ASP A 513 -2.73 7.71 -6.44
N PRO A 514 -3.69 7.13 -7.20
CA PRO A 514 -3.78 5.69 -7.28
C PRO A 514 -2.61 5.08 -8.04
N CYS A 515 -2.01 4.04 -7.46
CA CYS A 515 -1.06 3.16 -8.12
C CYS A 515 -1.68 1.76 -8.19
N PHE A 516 -2.23 1.42 -9.34
CA PHE A 516 -2.93 0.16 -9.51
C PHE A 516 -1.96 -1.02 -9.59
N SER A 517 -0.75 -0.82 -10.13
CA SER A 517 0.33 -1.83 -10.06
C SER A 517 0.65 -2.28 -8.64
N CYS A 518 0.54 -1.38 -7.64
CA CYS A 518 0.72 -1.73 -6.24
C CYS A 518 -0.46 -2.50 -5.66
N THR A 519 -1.66 -2.27 -6.20
CA THR A 519 -2.90 -2.91 -5.76
C THR A 519 -3.01 -4.32 -6.36
N ASP A 520 -2.56 -4.46 -7.60
CA ASP A 520 -2.76 -5.65 -8.45
C ASP A 520 -1.46 -6.46 -8.55
N ARG A 521 -1.50 -7.77 -8.25
CA ARG A 521 -0.27 -8.56 -8.00
C ARG A 521 -0.20 -9.95 -8.65
N VAL A 522 -0.79 -10.22 -9.88
CA VAL A 522 -0.75 -11.54 -10.57
C VAL A 522 -0.15 -11.50 -11.98
N VAL A 523 0.49 -12.60 -12.41
CA VAL A 523 0.99 -12.81 -13.78
C VAL A 523 0.14 -13.85 -14.51
N LEU A 524 -0.25 -13.52 -15.76
CA LEU A 524 -0.64 -14.50 -16.78
C LEU A 524 0.56 -14.69 -17.73
N VAL A 525 1.21 -15.86 -17.69
CA VAL A 525 2.28 -16.21 -18.62
C VAL A 525 1.71 -17.14 -19.68
N ARG A 526 1.87 -16.81 -20.97
CA ARG A 526 1.57 -17.68 -22.11
C ARG A 526 2.83 -18.34 -22.65
N GLU A 527 2.68 -19.57 -23.16
CA GLU A 527 3.79 -20.40 -23.66
C GLU A 527 4.64 -19.79 -24.76
N ASN A 528 4.09 -18.86 -25.55
CA ASN A 528 4.70 -18.38 -26.79
C ASN A 528 5.22 -16.94 -26.74
N GLY A 529 5.30 -16.31 -25.56
CA GLY A 529 5.76 -14.92 -25.44
C GLY A 529 4.85 -13.89 -26.11
N VAL A 530 3.71 -14.29 -26.67
CA VAL A 530 2.73 -13.41 -27.31
C VAL A 530 1.64 -13.07 -26.30
N ALA A 531 1.59 -11.81 -25.88
CA ALA A 531 0.43 -11.27 -25.17
C ALA A 531 -0.74 -11.19 -26.16
N GLU A 532 -1.68 -12.16 -26.12
CA GLU A 532 -2.96 -11.93 -26.78
C GLU A 532 -3.70 -10.83 -26.02
N ARG A 533 -4.12 -9.83 -26.77
CA ARG A 533 -5.04 -8.82 -26.28
C ARG A 533 -6.35 -9.52 -25.92
N PHE A 534 -6.66 -9.62 -24.63
CA PHE A 534 -8.04 -9.84 -24.23
C PHE A 534 -8.80 -8.56 -24.52
N THR A 535 -9.52 -8.54 -25.60
CA THR A 535 -10.64 -7.64 -25.78
C THR A 535 -11.65 -8.06 -24.70
N LEU A 536 -11.81 -7.25 -23.67
CA LEU A 536 -13.03 -7.31 -22.87
C LEU A 536 -14.17 -7.24 -23.88
N GLY A 537 -14.92 -8.34 -24.01
CA GLY A 537 -16.03 -8.40 -24.93
C GLY A 537 -17.05 -7.33 -24.58
N VAL A 538 -16.89 -6.17 -25.16
CA VAL A 538 -17.98 -5.25 -25.42
C VAL A 538 -18.65 -5.83 -26.64
N GLY A 539 -19.63 -6.67 -26.43
CA GLY A 539 -20.58 -7.00 -27.49
C GLY A 539 -21.23 -5.70 -27.92
N LEU A 540 -20.91 -5.26 -29.16
CA LEU A 540 -21.72 -4.32 -29.91
C LEU A 540 -23.10 -4.91 -30.14
#